data_60aef0b448ae13f052c94a09b5758ee0
#
_entry.id   60aef0b448ae13f052c94a09b5758ee0
#
_cell.length_a   1.000
_cell.length_b   1.000
_cell.length_c   1.000
_cell.angle_alpha   90.00
_cell.angle_beta   90.00
_cell.angle_gamma   90.00
#
_symmetry.space_group_name_H-M   'P 1'
#
loop_
_entity.id
_entity.type
_entity.pdbx_description
1 polymer ?
#
loop_
_entity_poly.entity_id
_entity_poly.type
_entity_poly.pdbx_seq_one_letter_code
_entity_poly.pdbx_strand_id
1 'polypeptide(L)'
;MPKAALHNLGCKVNAYETEAMEQQLKERGYEIVPFDEKADVYIINTCSVTNIADRKSRQMLHRAKKLNPESVVVAAGCYVQVASEELKKDASVDIVIGNNKKAELADILDEYLGNVHEEEEAEVFVTDLSHGSDYEALHLEQPSDHTRAFIKVQDGCNQFCSYCIIPYARGRVRSRSREDVVKEITGLVAQGYKEAVLTGIHLSSYGIEHSGRNPVSQGDWNHRELRGSDP
;
A
#
# COMPACT_ATOMS: atom_id res chain seq x y z
N MET A 1 11.61 -17.61 -16.78
CA MET A 1 10.54 -16.88 -16.09
C MET A 1 11.17 -15.63 -15.50
N PRO A 2 10.55 -14.47 -15.63
CA PRO A 2 11.07 -13.27 -15.00
C PRO A 2 11.00 -13.43 -13.47
N LYS A 3 11.99 -12.86 -12.78
CA LYS A 3 12.09 -12.93 -11.31
C LYS A 3 11.62 -11.62 -10.68
N ALA A 4 10.82 -11.72 -9.64
CA ALA A 4 10.41 -10.58 -8.84
C ALA A 4 10.77 -10.79 -7.36
N ALA A 5 11.23 -9.72 -6.71
CA ALA A 5 11.53 -9.71 -5.29
C ALA A 5 10.75 -8.58 -4.60
N LEU A 6 10.07 -8.92 -3.52
CA LEU A 6 9.27 -7.94 -2.78
C LEU A 6 9.88 -7.68 -1.39
N HIS A 7 9.75 -6.45 -0.93
CA HIS A 7 10.16 -6.07 0.43
C HIS A 7 9.07 -5.24 1.10
N ASN A 8 8.64 -5.69 2.27
CA ASN A 8 7.65 -5.01 3.07
C ASN A 8 8.31 -4.17 4.18
N LEU A 9 7.97 -2.89 4.22
CA LEU A 9 8.30 -1.99 5.31
C LEU A 9 7.00 -1.50 5.96
N GLY A 10 6.86 -1.65 7.28
CA GLY A 10 5.76 -1.04 7.99
C GLY A 10 4.82 -2.01 8.73
N CYS A 11 3.51 -1.78 8.59
CA CYS A 11 2.48 -2.39 9.42
C CYS A 11 1.87 -3.65 8.79
N LYS A 12 0.93 -4.28 9.50
CA LYS A 12 0.19 -5.46 9.03
C LYS A 12 -0.64 -5.18 7.77
N VAL A 13 -1.10 -3.94 7.58
CA VAL A 13 -1.79 -3.52 6.35
C VAL A 13 -0.83 -3.58 5.16
N ASN A 14 0.40 -3.05 5.31
CA ASN A 14 1.41 -3.19 4.27
C ASN A 14 1.79 -4.66 4.00
N ALA A 15 1.82 -5.51 5.04
CA ALA A 15 2.11 -6.93 4.86
C ALA A 15 1.06 -7.60 3.97
N TYR A 16 -0.23 -7.42 4.29
CA TYR A 16 -1.33 -7.91 3.46
C TYR A 16 -1.24 -7.39 2.01
N GLU A 17 -1.00 -6.09 1.83
CA GLU A 17 -0.86 -5.48 0.50
C GLU A 17 0.32 -6.05 -0.27
N THR A 18 1.43 -6.37 0.42
CA THR A 18 2.61 -6.98 -0.22
C THR A 18 2.32 -8.42 -0.67
N GLU A 19 1.64 -9.22 0.15
CA GLU A 19 1.22 -10.58 -0.21
C GLU A 19 0.25 -10.57 -1.41
N ALA A 20 -0.68 -9.61 -1.46
CA ALA A 20 -1.59 -9.46 -2.60
C ALA A 20 -0.86 -9.05 -3.89
N MET A 21 0.13 -8.16 -3.81
CA MET A 21 0.99 -7.82 -4.95
C MET A 21 1.84 -9.00 -5.40
N GLU A 22 2.34 -9.80 -4.47
CA GLU A 22 3.08 -11.03 -4.77
C GLU A 22 2.22 -12.04 -5.52
N GLN A 23 0.96 -12.20 -5.11
CA GLN A 23 0.01 -13.06 -5.79
C GLN A 23 -0.24 -12.60 -7.24
N GLN A 24 -0.49 -11.29 -7.47
CA GLN A 24 -0.65 -10.74 -8.83
C GLN A 24 0.53 -11.08 -9.73
N LEU A 25 1.76 -10.99 -9.22
CA LEU A 25 2.96 -11.31 -9.98
C LEU A 25 3.09 -12.81 -10.29
N LYS A 26 2.74 -13.69 -9.33
CA LYS A 26 2.69 -15.13 -9.56
C LYS A 26 1.69 -15.49 -10.66
N GLU A 27 0.51 -14.87 -10.66
CA GLU A 27 -0.52 -15.06 -11.68
C GLU A 27 -0.07 -14.60 -13.08
N ARG A 28 0.86 -13.62 -13.15
CA ARG A 28 1.51 -13.17 -14.40
C ARG A 28 2.76 -13.99 -14.75
N GLY A 29 3.07 -15.06 -14.00
CA GLY A 29 4.17 -15.98 -14.29
C GLY A 29 5.54 -15.53 -13.80
N TYR A 30 5.59 -14.58 -12.84
CA TYR A 30 6.85 -14.25 -12.16
C TYR A 30 7.23 -15.32 -11.14
N GLU A 31 8.53 -15.66 -11.09
CA GLU A 31 9.14 -16.40 -9.99
C GLU A 31 9.44 -15.42 -8.85
N ILE A 32 8.87 -15.66 -7.67
CA ILE A 32 9.17 -14.85 -6.49
C ILE A 32 10.44 -15.36 -5.81
N VAL A 33 11.40 -14.48 -5.66
CA VAL A 33 12.72 -14.80 -5.08
C VAL A 33 12.98 -13.94 -3.83
N PRO A 34 13.87 -14.38 -2.92
CA PRO A 34 14.32 -13.56 -1.80
C PRO A 34 14.88 -12.20 -2.26
N PHE A 35 14.64 -11.15 -1.47
CA PHE A 35 15.04 -9.79 -1.85
C PHE A 35 16.55 -9.62 -2.09
N ASP A 36 17.37 -10.46 -1.48
CA ASP A 36 18.84 -10.42 -1.60
C ASP A 36 19.36 -11.12 -2.86
N GLU A 37 18.50 -11.80 -3.60
CA GLU A 37 18.84 -12.43 -4.88
C GLU A 37 18.68 -11.43 -6.03
N LYS A 38 19.35 -11.72 -7.15
CA LYS A 38 19.18 -10.95 -8.38
C LYS A 38 17.80 -11.21 -8.98
N ALA A 39 16.98 -10.14 -9.09
CA ALA A 39 15.66 -10.17 -9.70
C ALA A 39 15.57 -9.18 -10.87
N ASP A 40 14.59 -9.39 -11.74
CA ASP A 40 14.30 -8.49 -12.85
C ASP A 40 13.42 -7.32 -12.41
N VAL A 41 12.58 -7.55 -11.38
CA VAL A 41 11.71 -6.54 -10.78
C VAL A 41 11.88 -6.57 -9.27
N TYR A 42 12.05 -5.40 -8.65
CA TYR A 42 12.02 -5.22 -7.19
C TYR A 42 10.86 -4.33 -6.80
N ILE A 43 10.05 -4.76 -5.85
CA ILE A 43 8.92 -3.99 -5.32
C ILE A 43 9.13 -3.71 -3.85
N ILE A 44 9.20 -2.45 -3.47
CA ILE A 44 9.36 -2.01 -2.09
C ILE A 44 8.08 -1.34 -1.61
N ASN A 45 7.31 -2.05 -0.76
CA ASN A 45 6.14 -1.48 -0.11
C ASN A 45 6.56 -0.64 1.09
N THR A 46 6.63 0.66 0.90
CA THR A 46 7.27 1.65 1.76
C THR A 46 6.39 2.08 2.95
N CYS A 47 7.02 2.64 3.97
CA CYS A 47 6.37 3.19 5.15
C CYS A 47 6.86 4.61 5.44
N SER A 48 5.96 5.49 5.95
CA SER A 48 6.24 6.90 6.25
C SER A 48 5.75 7.35 7.63
N VAL A 49 5.55 6.43 8.58
CA VAL A 49 5.07 6.80 9.93
C VAL A 49 6.15 7.44 10.80
N THR A 50 7.41 7.37 10.40
CA THR A 50 8.56 7.99 11.08
C THR A 50 9.65 8.36 10.06
N ASN A 51 10.47 9.37 10.37
CA ASN A 51 11.66 9.73 9.56
C ASN A 51 12.63 8.55 9.37
N ILE A 52 12.68 7.63 10.34
CA ILE A 52 13.50 6.40 10.23
C ILE A 52 12.90 5.48 9.17
N ALA A 53 11.57 5.38 9.08
CA ALA A 53 10.91 4.57 8.08
C ALA A 53 11.14 5.13 6.66
N ASP A 54 11.07 6.44 6.48
CA ASP A 54 11.38 7.11 5.20
C ASP A 54 12.81 6.82 4.75
N ARG A 55 13.77 6.95 5.69
CA ARG A 55 15.19 6.65 5.39
C ARG A 55 15.38 5.18 5.03
N LYS A 56 14.74 4.24 5.73
CA LYS A 56 14.79 2.81 5.40
C LYS A 56 14.16 2.53 4.04
N SER A 57 13.06 3.20 3.71
CA SER A 57 12.41 3.07 2.40
C SER A 57 13.38 3.44 1.28
N ARG A 58 14.02 4.61 1.34
CA ARG A 58 15.05 5.01 0.36
C ARG A 58 16.24 4.04 0.31
N GLN A 59 16.73 3.60 1.46
CA GLN A 59 17.84 2.63 1.51
C GLN A 59 17.50 1.32 0.78
N MET A 60 16.28 0.84 0.91
CA MET A 60 15.86 -0.40 0.24
C MET A 60 15.69 -0.21 -1.26
N LEU A 61 15.17 0.94 -1.73
CA LEU A 61 15.11 1.30 -3.15
C LEU A 61 16.52 1.34 -3.77
N HIS A 62 17.43 2.07 -3.15
CA HIS A 62 18.84 2.13 -3.61
C HIS A 62 19.54 0.77 -3.55
N ARG A 63 19.19 -0.08 -2.56
CA ARG A 63 19.74 -1.45 -2.47
C ARG A 63 19.27 -2.32 -3.63
N ALA A 64 18.01 -2.25 -4.01
CA ALA A 64 17.46 -2.97 -5.14
C ALA A 64 18.23 -2.66 -6.44
N LYS A 65 18.43 -1.39 -6.75
CA LYS A 65 19.19 -0.94 -7.94
C LYS A 65 20.66 -1.37 -7.91
N LYS A 66 21.25 -1.50 -6.69
CA LYS A 66 22.62 -2.04 -6.54
C LYS A 66 22.70 -3.54 -6.76
N LEU A 67 21.67 -4.31 -6.39
CA LEU A 67 21.63 -5.76 -6.59
C LEU A 67 21.52 -6.12 -8.08
N ASN A 68 20.73 -5.35 -8.82
CA ASN A 68 20.63 -5.47 -10.26
C ASN A 68 20.38 -4.08 -10.90
N PRO A 69 21.39 -3.42 -11.47
CA PRO A 69 21.23 -2.12 -12.13
C PRO A 69 20.22 -2.11 -13.29
N GLU A 70 20.03 -3.26 -13.95
CA GLU A 70 19.10 -3.42 -15.08
C GLU A 70 17.66 -3.74 -14.63
N SER A 71 17.41 -3.89 -13.32
CA SER A 71 16.08 -4.22 -12.83
C SER A 71 15.14 -3.03 -12.87
N VAL A 72 13.85 -3.32 -12.98
CA VAL A 72 12.78 -2.35 -12.71
C VAL A 72 12.54 -2.27 -11.21
N VAL A 73 12.68 -1.10 -10.63
CA VAL A 73 12.47 -0.83 -9.20
C VAL A 73 11.17 -0.06 -9.01
N VAL A 74 10.21 -0.71 -8.36
CA VAL A 74 8.88 -0.17 -8.04
C VAL A 74 8.85 0.29 -6.59
N ALA A 75 8.64 1.57 -6.38
CA ALA A 75 8.30 2.13 -5.07
C ALA A 75 6.78 2.15 -4.88
N ALA A 76 6.27 1.52 -3.81
CA ALA A 76 4.85 1.52 -3.48
C ALA A 76 4.61 1.95 -2.03
N GLY A 77 3.39 2.35 -1.66
CA GLY A 77 2.99 2.51 -0.26
C GLY A 77 3.02 3.94 0.29
N CYS A 78 3.10 4.04 1.63
CA CYS A 78 2.83 5.31 2.33
C CYS A 78 3.88 6.40 2.06
N TYR A 79 5.16 6.05 1.98
CA TYR A 79 6.19 7.04 1.67
C TYR A 79 6.03 7.60 0.26
N VAL A 80 5.69 6.73 -0.69
CA VAL A 80 5.38 7.13 -2.06
C VAL A 80 4.24 8.14 -2.13
N GLN A 81 3.17 7.91 -1.39
CA GLN A 81 1.99 8.79 -1.40
C GLN A 81 2.30 10.22 -0.95
N VAL A 82 3.28 10.40 -0.07
CA VAL A 82 3.63 11.72 0.50
C VAL A 82 4.87 12.35 -0.13
N ALA A 83 5.69 11.57 -0.83
CA ALA A 83 6.97 12.01 -1.40
C ALA A 83 7.13 11.63 -2.89
N SER A 84 6.02 11.54 -3.65
CA SER A 84 6.03 11.13 -5.05
C SER A 84 6.94 11.98 -5.93
N GLU A 85 6.94 13.30 -5.74
CA GLU A 85 7.76 14.24 -6.51
C GLU A 85 9.28 14.10 -6.22
N GLU A 86 9.63 13.67 -5.00
CA GLU A 86 11.03 13.36 -4.65
C GLU A 86 11.45 12.05 -5.30
N LEU A 87 10.59 11.03 -5.22
CA LEU A 87 10.86 9.70 -5.76
C LEU A 87 10.86 9.66 -7.29
N LYS A 88 10.05 10.50 -7.93
CA LYS A 88 10.06 10.66 -9.40
C LYS A 88 11.44 10.99 -9.95
N LYS A 89 12.25 11.73 -9.18
CA LYS A 89 13.60 12.19 -9.56
C LYS A 89 14.71 11.29 -9.02
N ASP A 90 14.38 10.23 -8.29
CA ASP A 90 15.37 9.30 -7.74
C ASP A 90 15.75 8.28 -8.82
N ALA A 91 16.95 8.36 -9.36
CA ALA A 91 17.48 7.48 -10.39
C ALA A 91 17.50 5.97 -10.00
N SER A 92 17.18 5.63 -8.75
CA SER A 92 17.04 4.25 -8.30
C SER A 92 15.61 3.73 -8.38
N VAL A 93 14.66 4.55 -8.86
CA VAL A 93 13.23 4.22 -8.94
C VAL A 93 12.78 4.37 -10.38
N ASP A 94 12.12 3.37 -10.90
CA ASP A 94 11.59 3.38 -12.26
C ASP A 94 10.07 3.61 -12.27
N ILE A 95 9.36 3.10 -11.25
CA ILE A 95 7.90 3.23 -11.13
C ILE A 95 7.51 3.63 -9.69
N VAL A 96 6.59 4.57 -9.57
CA VAL A 96 6.07 5.13 -8.31
C VAL A 96 4.57 4.84 -8.21
N ILE A 97 4.15 3.93 -7.30
CA ILE A 97 2.75 3.50 -7.14
C ILE A 97 2.22 3.95 -5.78
N GLY A 98 1.27 4.88 -5.77
CA GLY A 98 0.60 5.35 -4.57
C GLY A 98 -0.29 4.30 -3.91
N ASN A 99 -0.78 4.61 -2.70
CA ASN A 99 -1.85 3.85 -2.08
C ASN A 99 -3.12 3.96 -2.95
N ASN A 100 -3.91 2.88 -3.02
CA ASN A 100 -5.09 2.79 -3.89
C ASN A 100 -4.78 2.59 -5.39
N LYS A 101 -3.56 2.13 -5.73
CA LYS A 101 -3.13 1.74 -7.09
C LYS A 101 -2.36 0.41 -7.11
N LYS A 102 -2.26 -0.28 -5.98
CA LYS A 102 -1.53 -1.54 -5.86
C LYS A 102 -2.25 -2.71 -6.53
N ALA A 103 -3.59 -2.62 -6.66
CA ALA A 103 -4.38 -3.59 -7.38
C ALA A 103 -4.05 -3.61 -8.89
N GLU A 104 -3.52 -2.51 -9.42
CA GLU A 104 -3.14 -2.34 -10.82
C GLU A 104 -1.65 -2.64 -11.09
N LEU A 105 -0.90 -3.12 -10.08
CA LEU A 105 0.56 -3.32 -10.16
C LEU A 105 0.98 -4.13 -11.39
N ALA A 106 0.30 -5.26 -11.62
CA ALA A 106 0.68 -6.16 -12.70
C ALA A 106 0.43 -5.54 -14.07
N ASP A 107 -0.67 -4.79 -14.23
CA ASP A 107 -0.99 -4.09 -15.48
C ASP A 107 -0.01 -2.94 -15.74
N ILE A 108 0.33 -2.17 -14.70
CA ILE A 108 1.33 -1.09 -14.76
C ILE A 108 2.70 -1.65 -15.17
N LEU A 109 3.11 -2.79 -14.60
CA LEU A 109 4.38 -3.43 -14.98
C LEU A 109 4.37 -3.93 -16.42
N ASP A 110 3.28 -4.55 -16.88
CA ASP A 110 3.16 -5.04 -18.25
C ASP A 110 3.22 -3.86 -19.25
N GLU A 111 2.56 -2.74 -18.94
CA GLU A 111 2.61 -1.52 -19.75
C GLU A 111 4.03 -0.93 -19.76
N TYR A 112 4.65 -0.81 -18.59
CA TYR A 112 6.02 -0.30 -18.48
C TYR A 112 7.00 -1.15 -19.28
N LEU A 113 6.99 -2.46 -19.13
CA LEU A 113 7.92 -3.37 -19.82
C LEU A 113 7.66 -3.46 -21.34
N GLY A 114 6.46 -3.11 -21.79
CA GLY A 114 6.09 -3.08 -23.22
C GLY A 114 6.51 -1.81 -23.96
N ASN A 115 6.90 -0.76 -23.24
CA ASN A 115 7.23 0.55 -23.82
C ASN A 115 8.75 0.81 -23.83
N VAL A 116 9.18 1.72 -24.68
CA VAL A 116 10.54 2.27 -24.67
C VAL A 116 10.54 3.55 -23.85
N HIS A 117 11.32 3.59 -22.79
CA HIS A 117 11.42 4.76 -21.91
C HIS A 117 12.62 5.61 -22.35
N GLU A 118 12.33 6.83 -22.78
CA GLU A 118 13.35 7.82 -23.15
C GLU A 118 13.63 8.82 -22.00
N GLU A 119 12.77 8.83 -20.97
CA GLU A 119 12.89 9.74 -19.83
C GLU A 119 13.70 9.09 -18.69
N GLU A 120 14.57 9.90 -18.06
CA GLU A 120 15.35 9.46 -16.88
C GLU A 120 14.53 9.53 -15.58
N GLU A 121 13.28 10.04 -15.64
CA GLU A 121 12.40 10.18 -14.47
C GLU A 121 11.44 8.99 -14.35
N ALA A 122 11.14 8.59 -13.12
CA ALA A 122 10.21 7.50 -12.83
C ALA A 122 8.77 7.81 -13.30
N GLU A 123 8.05 6.80 -13.78
CA GLU A 123 6.62 6.90 -14.03
C GLU A 123 5.82 6.92 -12.72
N VAL A 124 4.83 7.83 -12.61
CA VAL A 124 4.11 8.10 -11.35
C VAL A 124 2.63 7.77 -11.48
N PHE A 125 2.17 6.80 -10.69
CA PHE A 125 0.79 6.35 -10.56
C PHE A 125 0.29 6.63 -9.13
N VAL A 126 -0.02 7.89 -8.83
CA VAL A 126 -0.47 8.35 -7.51
C VAL A 126 -1.82 9.03 -7.63
N THR A 127 -2.78 8.55 -6.86
CA THR A 127 -4.13 9.13 -6.77
C THR A 127 -4.21 10.09 -5.58
N ASP A 128 -4.88 11.23 -5.75
CA ASP A 128 -5.22 12.11 -4.63
C ASP A 128 -6.28 11.45 -3.73
N LEU A 129 -5.89 11.13 -2.50
CA LEU A 129 -6.75 10.49 -1.50
C LEU A 129 -7.40 11.49 -0.52
N SER A 130 -7.18 12.80 -0.70
CA SER A 130 -7.66 13.84 0.23
C SER A 130 -9.18 13.98 0.22
N HIS A 131 -9.81 13.79 -0.92
CA HIS A 131 -11.25 13.97 -1.13
C HIS A 131 -12.10 12.69 -0.99
N GLY A 132 -11.47 11.60 -0.55
CA GLY A 132 -12.09 10.28 -0.50
C GLY A 132 -11.90 9.52 -1.82
N SER A 133 -11.90 8.21 -1.71
CA SER A 133 -11.80 7.27 -2.84
C SER A 133 -12.45 5.97 -2.40
N ASP A 134 -12.79 5.12 -3.35
CA ASP A 134 -13.28 3.79 -3.06
C ASP A 134 -12.22 2.93 -2.36
N TYR A 135 -12.67 1.92 -1.64
CA TYR A 135 -11.79 0.95 -1.04
C TYR A 135 -11.06 0.16 -2.14
N GLU A 136 -9.74 0.10 -2.08
CA GLU A 136 -8.95 -0.69 -3.01
C GLU A 136 -9.14 -2.19 -2.70
N ALA A 137 -9.82 -2.88 -3.61
CA ALA A 137 -10.09 -4.31 -3.48
C ALA A 137 -8.84 -5.11 -3.87
N LEU A 138 -8.06 -5.47 -2.88
CA LEU A 138 -7.01 -6.47 -2.98
C LEU A 138 -7.57 -7.80 -2.48
N HIS A 139 -7.32 -8.88 -3.21
CA HIS A 139 -7.76 -10.22 -2.84
C HIS A 139 -6.53 -11.10 -2.61
N LEU A 140 -6.59 -11.91 -1.58
CA LEU A 140 -5.56 -12.87 -1.26
C LEU A 140 -6.18 -14.27 -1.26
N GLU A 141 -5.89 -15.04 -2.30
CA GLU A 141 -6.38 -16.41 -2.42
C GLU A 141 -5.45 -17.42 -1.74
N GLN A 142 -4.16 -17.18 -1.80
CA GLN A 142 -3.12 -18.05 -1.22
C GLN A 142 -2.14 -17.23 -0.38
N PRO A 143 -2.45 -16.98 0.90
CA PRO A 143 -1.47 -16.36 1.78
C PRO A 143 -0.20 -17.19 1.86
N SER A 144 0.93 -16.52 2.07
CA SER A 144 2.20 -17.18 2.36
C SER A 144 2.06 -18.12 3.57
N ASP A 145 2.97 -19.11 3.71
CA ASP A 145 2.99 -20.24 4.67
C ASP A 145 2.77 -19.91 6.16
N HIS A 146 1.74 -19.13 6.47
CA HIS A 146 1.41 -18.77 7.84
C HIS A 146 0.22 -19.56 8.36
N THR A 147 0.29 -20.01 9.61
CA THR A 147 -0.85 -20.57 10.34
C THR A 147 -2.00 -19.57 10.51
N ARG A 148 -1.70 -18.29 10.27
CA ARG A 148 -2.53 -17.12 10.51
C ARG A 148 -2.59 -16.25 9.26
N ALA A 149 -3.78 -15.93 8.77
CA ALA A 149 -4.00 -15.01 7.67
C ALA A 149 -4.30 -13.58 8.18
N PHE A 150 -3.64 -12.59 7.61
CA PHE A 150 -4.03 -11.19 7.81
C PHE A 150 -5.04 -10.79 6.74
N ILE A 151 -6.08 -10.05 7.13
CA ILE A 151 -7.13 -9.58 6.22
C ILE A 151 -7.31 -8.09 6.42
N LYS A 152 -6.99 -7.30 5.40
CA LYS A 152 -7.22 -5.85 5.40
C LYS A 152 -8.71 -5.59 5.20
N VAL A 153 -9.36 -5.00 6.21
CA VAL A 153 -10.79 -4.69 6.18
C VAL A 153 -11.07 -3.19 6.17
N GLN A 154 -10.08 -2.36 6.53
CA GLN A 154 -10.24 -0.91 6.64
C GLN A 154 -8.94 -0.20 6.26
N ASP A 155 -9.06 0.96 5.62
CA ASP A 155 -7.95 1.83 5.27
C ASP A 155 -8.29 3.31 5.56
N GLY A 156 -7.24 4.15 5.65
CA GLY A 156 -7.38 5.57 5.90
C GLY A 156 -7.81 5.92 7.34
N CYS A 157 -7.77 7.21 7.66
CA CYS A 157 -8.14 7.72 8.98
C CYS A 157 -8.62 9.17 8.90
N ASN A 158 -9.71 9.50 9.62
CA ASN A 158 -10.30 10.84 9.67
C ASN A 158 -9.94 11.62 10.94
N GLN A 159 -9.03 11.12 11.79
CA GLN A 159 -8.71 11.77 13.07
C GLN A 159 -7.84 13.03 12.92
N PHE A 160 -7.02 13.12 11.87
CA PHE A 160 -6.15 14.27 11.60
C PHE A 160 -5.38 14.77 12.83
N CYS A 161 -4.87 13.84 13.67
CA CYS A 161 -4.03 14.20 14.80
C CYS A 161 -2.83 15.03 14.30
N SER A 162 -2.47 16.08 15.04
CA SER A 162 -1.51 17.11 14.61
C SER A 162 -0.12 16.62 14.20
N TYR A 163 0.28 15.44 14.68
CA TYR A 163 1.57 14.79 14.39
C TYR A 163 1.49 13.62 13.40
N CYS A 164 0.28 13.29 12.90
CA CYS A 164 0.06 12.05 12.18
C CYS A 164 0.00 12.26 10.67
N ILE A 165 0.87 11.55 9.95
CA ILE A 165 0.92 11.56 8.48
C ILE A 165 -0.15 10.68 7.82
N ILE A 166 -0.78 9.78 8.56
CA ILE A 166 -1.67 8.74 8.01
C ILE A 166 -2.81 9.30 7.15
N PRO A 167 -3.54 10.37 7.56
CA PRO A 167 -4.62 10.92 6.72
C PRO A 167 -4.15 11.40 5.34
N TYR A 168 -2.89 11.79 5.23
CA TYR A 168 -2.27 12.26 3.99
C TYR A 168 -1.71 11.09 3.17
N ALA A 169 -1.14 10.10 3.84
CA ALA A 169 -0.55 8.94 3.18
C ALA A 169 -1.59 7.89 2.76
N ARG A 170 -2.69 7.76 3.50
CA ARG A 170 -3.72 6.75 3.24
C ARG A 170 -5.11 7.30 2.99
N GLY A 171 -5.28 8.62 3.09
CA GLY A 171 -6.54 9.28 2.83
C GLY A 171 -7.62 9.07 3.90
N ARG A 172 -8.86 9.31 3.49
CA ARG A 172 -10.05 9.18 4.34
C ARG A 172 -10.37 7.72 4.66
N VAL A 173 -11.17 7.54 5.72
CA VAL A 173 -11.68 6.20 6.11
C VAL A 173 -12.41 5.54 4.95
N ARG A 174 -12.03 4.31 4.67
CA ARG A 174 -12.66 3.42 3.69
C ARG A 174 -12.73 2.03 4.28
N SER A 175 -13.87 1.38 4.14
CA SER A 175 -14.11 0.05 4.66
C SER A 175 -14.42 -0.92 3.52
N ARG A 176 -13.87 -2.11 3.62
CA ARG A 176 -14.21 -3.22 2.75
C ARG A 176 -15.64 -3.69 3.06
N SER A 177 -16.38 -4.15 2.06
CA SER A 177 -17.71 -4.68 2.30
C SER A 177 -17.66 -5.91 3.21
N ARG A 178 -18.68 -6.07 4.04
CA ARG A 178 -18.76 -7.22 4.96
C ARG A 178 -18.82 -8.53 4.17
N GLU A 179 -19.52 -8.52 3.06
CA GLU A 179 -19.72 -9.66 2.16
C GLU A 179 -18.38 -10.15 1.61
N ASP A 180 -17.51 -9.22 1.15
CA ASP A 180 -16.18 -9.55 0.62
C ASP A 180 -15.24 -10.06 1.70
N VAL A 181 -15.31 -9.49 2.90
CA VAL A 181 -14.52 -9.97 4.06
C VAL A 181 -14.91 -11.39 4.41
N VAL A 182 -16.22 -11.68 4.50
CA VAL A 182 -16.72 -13.03 4.82
C VAL A 182 -16.34 -14.02 3.73
N LYS A 183 -16.44 -13.63 2.45
CA LYS A 183 -16.05 -14.46 1.32
C LYS A 183 -14.57 -14.87 1.39
N GLU A 184 -13.69 -13.92 1.63
CA GLU A 184 -12.24 -14.19 1.76
C GLU A 184 -11.95 -15.11 2.96
N ILE A 185 -12.53 -14.83 4.14
CA ILE A 185 -12.37 -15.69 5.31
C ILE A 185 -12.82 -17.12 5.02
N THR A 186 -13.97 -17.27 4.35
CA THR A 186 -14.50 -18.59 4.00
C THR A 186 -13.56 -19.36 3.07
N GLY A 187 -12.96 -18.67 2.09
CA GLY A 187 -11.94 -19.25 1.21
C GLY A 187 -10.70 -19.71 1.98
N LEU A 188 -10.21 -18.88 2.91
CA LEU A 188 -9.06 -19.20 3.73
C LEU A 188 -9.32 -20.38 4.69
N VAL A 189 -10.49 -20.45 5.30
CA VAL A 189 -10.91 -21.59 6.14
C VAL A 189 -10.95 -22.89 5.34
N ALA A 190 -11.46 -22.85 4.09
CA ALA A 190 -11.47 -24.00 3.20
C ALA A 190 -10.06 -24.50 2.86
N GLN A 191 -9.06 -23.62 2.85
CA GLN A 191 -7.64 -23.94 2.67
C GLN A 191 -6.93 -24.40 3.95
N GLY A 192 -7.64 -24.46 5.08
CA GLY A 192 -7.11 -24.98 6.34
C GLY A 192 -6.55 -23.94 7.31
N TYR A 193 -6.67 -22.63 7.02
CA TYR A 193 -6.29 -21.58 7.96
C TYR A 193 -7.14 -21.66 9.24
N LYS A 194 -6.51 -21.49 10.39
CA LYS A 194 -7.16 -21.63 11.71
C LYS A 194 -7.41 -20.28 12.37
N GLU A 195 -6.73 -19.25 11.94
CA GLU A 195 -6.84 -17.90 12.49
C GLU A 195 -6.85 -16.86 11.38
N ALA A 196 -7.84 -15.98 11.42
CA ALA A 196 -7.90 -14.78 10.59
C ALA A 196 -7.76 -13.54 11.47
N VAL A 197 -6.81 -12.67 11.15
CA VAL A 197 -6.55 -11.41 11.87
C VAL A 197 -7.05 -10.26 11.02
N LEU A 198 -8.19 -9.68 11.40
CA LEU A 198 -8.68 -8.47 10.74
C LEU A 198 -7.74 -7.30 11.06
N THR A 199 -7.29 -6.62 10.01
CA THR A 199 -6.36 -5.51 10.13
C THR A 199 -6.85 -4.26 9.41
N GLY A 200 -6.47 -3.10 9.92
CA GLY A 200 -6.79 -1.81 9.35
C GLY A 200 -5.97 -0.71 10.01
N ILE A 201 -6.08 0.49 9.48
CA ILE A 201 -5.39 1.68 10.00
C ILE A 201 -6.07 2.17 11.28
N HIS A 202 -7.40 2.17 11.30
CA HIS A 202 -8.21 2.57 12.45
C HIS A 202 -9.48 1.72 12.50
N LEU A 203 -9.36 0.48 13.00
CA LEU A 203 -10.42 -0.54 12.99
C LEU A 203 -11.74 -0.07 13.62
N SER A 204 -11.70 0.77 14.66
CA SER A 204 -12.90 1.33 15.28
C SER A 204 -13.70 2.25 14.34
N SER A 205 -13.13 2.65 13.20
CA SER A 205 -13.82 3.41 12.16
C SER A 205 -14.39 2.52 11.04
N TYR A 206 -14.29 1.21 11.15
CA TYR A 206 -14.86 0.31 10.14
C TYR A 206 -16.36 0.52 10.00
N GLY A 207 -16.83 0.72 8.77
CA GLY A 207 -18.24 0.87 8.42
C GLY A 207 -18.87 2.23 8.77
N ILE A 208 -18.10 3.19 9.29
CA ILE A 208 -18.64 4.52 9.63
C ILE A 208 -19.23 5.22 8.39
N GLU A 209 -18.57 5.13 7.25
CA GLU A 209 -19.02 5.73 6.00
C GLU A 209 -20.33 5.13 5.47
N HIS A 210 -20.65 3.88 5.85
CA HIS A 210 -21.89 3.22 5.45
C HIS A 210 -23.04 3.45 6.43
N SER A 211 -22.77 3.95 7.64
CA SER A 211 -23.76 4.05 8.71
C SER A 211 -24.64 5.30 8.64
N GLY A 212 -24.40 6.20 7.68
CA GLY A 212 -25.03 7.53 7.64
C GLY A 212 -24.69 8.41 8.84
N ARG A 213 -23.93 7.90 9.78
CA ARG A 213 -23.37 8.65 10.93
C ARG A 213 -21.97 9.09 10.55
N ASN A 214 -21.90 10.06 9.64
CA ASN A 214 -20.62 10.72 9.38
C ASN A 214 -20.48 11.85 10.42
N PRO A 215 -19.73 11.66 11.50
CA PRO A 215 -19.50 12.74 12.47
C PRO A 215 -18.64 13.86 11.88
N VAL A 216 -18.13 13.64 10.67
CA VAL A 216 -17.30 14.60 9.94
C VAL A 216 -17.81 14.68 8.52
N SER A 217 -18.99 15.30 8.35
CA SER A 217 -19.39 15.82 7.05
C SER A 217 -18.29 16.77 6.58
N GLN A 218 -17.79 16.49 5.40
CA GLN A 218 -16.96 17.33 4.54
C GLN A 218 -16.84 18.80 5.03
N GLY A 219 -15.70 19.15 5.61
CA GLY A 219 -15.29 20.55 5.69
C GLY A 219 -15.50 21.30 7.00
N ASP A 220 -16.14 20.74 8.03
CA ASP A 220 -16.47 21.46 9.26
C ASP A 220 -15.45 21.31 10.42
N TRP A 221 -14.18 21.06 10.11
CA TRP A 221 -13.13 21.34 11.09
C TRP A 221 -12.84 22.84 11.07
N ASN A 222 -13.76 23.63 11.68
CA ASN A 222 -13.47 24.98 12.05
C ASN A 222 -12.40 24.92 13.16
N HIS A 223 -11.18 25.35 12.85
CA HIS A 223 -10.08 25.52 13.81
C HIS A 223 -10.42 26.40 15.05
N ARG A 224 -11.65 26.90 15.13
CA ARG A 224 -12.16 27.71 16.25
C ARG A 224 -12.63 26.90 17.45
N GLU A 225 -13.04 25.66 17.31
CA GLU A 225 -13.53 24.86 18.44
C GLU A 225 -12.44 24.16 19.25
N LEU A 226 -11.20 24.13 18.76
CA LEU A 226 -10.05 23.59 19.48
C LEU A 226 -9.35 24.63 20.40
N ARG A 227 -9.77 25.86 20.39
CA ARG A 227 -9.38 26.82 21.41
C ARG A 227 -10.38 26.70 22.54
N GLY A 228 -10.08 25.84 23.51
CA GLY A 228 -10.70 25.86 24.80
C GLY A 228 -10.68 27.30 25.29
N SER A 229 -11.84 27.82 25.70
CA SER A 229 -11.95 29.04 26.47
C SER A 229 -11.09 28.86 27.73
N ASP A 230 -9.89 29.46 27.72
CA ASP A 230 -9.15 29.67 28.95
C ASP A 230 -10.00 30.58 29.87
N PRO A 231 -10.00 30.33 31.20
CA PRO A 231 -10.77 31.05 32.17
C PRO A 231 -10.35 32.51 32.35
#